data_df05a71189d5adb5fdf30265341115e9
#
_entry.id   df05a71189d5adb5fdf30265341115e9
#
_cell.length_a   1.000
_cell.length_b   1.000
_cell.length_c   1.000
_cell.angle_alpha   90.00
_cell.angle_beta   90.00
_cell.angle_gamma   90.00
#
_symmetry.space_group_name_H-M   'P 1'
#
loop_
_entity.id
_entity.type
_entity.pdbx_description
1 polymer ?
#
loop_
_entity_poly.entity_id
_entity_poly.type
_entity_poly.pdbx_seq_one_letter_code
_entity_poly.pdbx_strand_id
1 'polypeptide(L)'
;MQHLLRSNTTIKIKNMTPETATKKVCSQVGIKTVNLAKTKVNISKMIFSDQPIYDIIIALYRKVTKTTHKKYMPVMNGRNVSVVTKGTSSGVTLYQGKDITSATYQDTTDNIVDRVLIFNDKYKKLGKIENKSNISKYGVYQSVYTKEKGVNAKTAAKALLTGVTKEASIEALGNIAAVSGKSINIQNSAAKLTGKYYITSDTHKFENGTHTMSLSLSYVNTMEEGADTESTKKSSKNSSKKNKPKIINAAKAYYFESGTVFHSSKSCSACKNAKTKAKETTVAKIKKMKKTNGKRKYKACSKCWSQ
;
A
#
# COMPACT_ATOMS: atom_id res chain seq x y z
N MET A 1 -19.81 9.94 -0.92
CA MET A 1 -18.56 9.13 -0.86
C MET A 1 -18.21 8.51 -2.22
N GLN A 2 -19.14 7.91 -2.94
CA GLN A 2 -18.95 7.26 -4.26
C GLN A 2 -18.15 8.12 -5.26
N HIS A 3 -18.40 9.43 -5.31
CA HIS A 3 -17.70 10.34 -6.19
C HIS A 3 -16.17 10.38 -5.91
N LEU A 4 -15.76 10.37 -4.64
CA LEU A 4 -14.33 10.32 -4.27
C LEU A 4 -13.66 8.99 -4.58
N LEU A 5 -14.41 7.88 -4.49
CA LEU A 5 -13.92 6.53 -4.77
C LEU A 5 -13.75 6.27 -6.28
N ARG A 6 -14.53 6.95 -7.12
CA ARG A 6 -14.55 6.76 -8.59
C ARG A 6 -13.82 7.86 -9.36
N SER A 7 -13.37 8.93 -8.69
CA SER A 7 -12.64 10.03 -9.33
C SER A 7 -11.16 9.87 -9.07
N ASN A 8 -10.42 9.56 -10.11
CA ASN A 8 -8.97 9.43 -10.04
C ASN A 8 -8.28 10.75 -10.36
N THR A 9 -7.08 10.92 -9.81
CA THR A 9 -6.22 12.06 -10.15
C THR A 9 -4.74 11.70 -10.06
N THR A 10 -3.93 12.51 -10.76
CA THR A 10 -2.47 12.50 -10.65
C THR A 10 -2.04 13.79 -10.01
N ILE A 11 -1.36 13.71 -8.85
CA ILE A 11 -0.97 14.91 -8.10
C ILE A 11 0.36 14.74 -7.37
N LYS A 12 1.15 15.80 -7.36
CA LYS A 12 2.35 15.94 -6.55
C LYS A 12 2.08 16.87 -5.37
N ILE A 13 2.24 16.34 -4.17
CA ILE A 13 2.17 17.06 -2.91
C ILE A 13 3.59 17.36 -2.45
N LYS A 14 3.88 18.59 -2.04
CA LYS A 14 5.20 19.01 -1.56
C LYS A 14 5.04 20.11 -0.51
N ASN A 15 5.68 19.91 0.65
CA ASN A 15 5.76 20.86 1.76
C ASN A 15 4.40 21.46 2.16
N MET A 16 3.38 20.62 2.35
CA MET A 16 2.05 21.07 2.81
C MET A 16 1.45 20.07 3.80
N THR A 17 0.51 20.55 4.61
CA THR A 17 -0.19 19.70 5.57
C THR A 17 -1.22 18.81 4.87
N PRO A 18 -1.64 17.68 5.48
CA PRO A 18 -2.71 16.85 4.94
C PRO A 18 -3.98 17.63 4.64
N GLU A 19 -4.35 18.59 5.48
CA GLU A 19 -5.55 19.42 5.32
C GLU A 19 -5.47 20.26 4.03
N THR A 20 -4.33 20.92 3.83
CA THR A 20 -4.10 21.75 2.63
C THR A 20 -4.06 20.89 1.37
N ALA A 21 -3.40 19.72 1.46
CA ALA A 21 -3.35 18.76 0.37
C ALA A 21 -4.73 18.22 0.02
N THR A 22 -5.56 17.89 1.03
CA THR A 22 -6.94 17.43 0.83
C THR A 22 -7.80 18.47 0.14
N LYS A 23 -7.73 19.75 0.55
CA LYS A 23 -8.41 20.85 -0.14
C LYS A 23 -8.04 20.90 -1.63
N LYS A 24 -6.72 20.81 -1.91
CA LYS A 24 -6.21 20.85 -3.28
C LYS A 24 -6.69 19.67 -4.12
N VAL A 25 -6.74 18.47 -3.55
CA VAL A 25 -7.20 17.26 -4.28
C VAL A 25 -8.70 17.31 -4.54
N CYS A 26 -9.51 17.68 -3.54
CA CYS A 26 -10.96 17.77 -3.67
C CYS A 26 -11.39 18.89 -4.65
N SER A 27 -10.67 20.02 -4.69
CA SER A 27 -10.97 21.11 -5.61
C SER A 27 -10.85 20.73 -7.09
N GLN A 28 -10.02 19.74 -7.44
CA GLN A 28 -9.88 19.25 -8.82
C GLN A 28 -11.17 18.63 -9.39
N VAL A 29 -12.04 18.17 -8.50
CA VAL A 29 -13.34 17.57 -8.88
C VAL A 29 -14.53 18.40 -8.38
N GLY A 30 -14.30 19.69 -8.06
CA GLY A 30 -15.34 20.62 -7.64
C GLY A 30 -15.95 20.33 -6.26
N ILE A 31 -15.33 19.48 -5.43
CA ILE A 31 -15.83 19.14 -4.10
C ILE A 31 -15.26 20.11 -3.06
N LYS A 32 -16.15 20.74 -2.29
CA LYS A 32 -15.76 21.57 -1.15
C LYS A 32 -15.37 20.72 0.05
N THR A 33 -14.48 21.26 0.86
CA THR A 33 -14.05 20.61 2.11
C THR A 33 -14.44 21.47 3.31
N VAL A 34 -14.91 20.82 4.37
CA VAL A 34 -15.27 21.46 5.65
C VAL A 34 -14.71 20.62 6.80
N ASN A 35 -14.41 21.26 7.93
CA ASN A 35 -14.01 20.56 9.17
C ASN A 35 -12.90 19.49 8.98
N LEU A 36 -11.81 19.86 8.32
CA LEU A 36 -10.66 18.98 8.17
C LEU A 36 -9.86 18.89 9.47
N ALA A 37 -9.61 17.68 9.96
CA ALA A 37 -8.80 17.43 11.16
C ALA A 37 -7.41 18.05 10.99
N LYS A 38 -7.07 19.01 11.88
CA LYS A 38 -5.78 19.73 11.85
C LYS A 38 -4.67 18.85 12.41
N THR A 39 -3.63 18.61 11.62
CA THR A 39 -2.50 17.74 12.02
C THR A 39 -1.26 18.52 12.44
N LYS A 40 -1.10 19.75 11.95
CA LYS A 40 0.09 20.61 12.17
C LYS A 40 1.40 19.97 11.69
N VAL A 41 1.34 18.94 10.84
CA VAL A 41 2.50 18.20 10.34
C VAL A 41 2.60 18.37 8.83
N ASN A 42 3.74 18.86 8.35
CA ASN A 42 3.98 19.00 6.92
C ASN A 42 4.46 17.68 6.30
N ILE A 43 3.90 17.38 5.14
CA ILE A 43 4.33 16.29 4.27
C ILE A 43 5.41 16.83 3.34
N SER A 44 6.63 16.31 3.43
CA SER A 44 7.75 16.78 2.60
C SER A 44 7.52 16.54 1.11
N LYS A 45 7.12 15.32 0.75
CA LYS A 45 6.80 14.94 -0.64
C LYS A 45 5.98 13.66 -0.69
N MET A 46 4.91 13.67 -1.49
CA MET A 46 4.18 12.47 -1.94
C MET A 46 3.75 12.69 -3.40
N ILE A 47 3.79 11.64 -4.20
CA ILE A 47 3.36 11.66 -5.61
C ILE A 47 2.36 10.53 -5.79
N PHE A 48 1.22 10.86 -6.32
CA PHE A 48 0.15 9.94 -6.65
C PHE A 48 -0.07 9.97 -8.16
N SER A 49 -0.20 8.82 -8.78
CA SER A 49 -0.44 8.68 -10.22
C SER A 49 -1.65 7.79 -10.42
N ASP A 50 -2.69 8.36 -11.05
CA ASP A 50 -3.95 7.67 -11.36
C ASP A 50 -4.56 6.93 -10.13
N GLN A 51 -4.76 7.67 -9.04
CA GLN A 51 -5.30 7.13 -7.79
C GLN A 51 -6.65 7.76 -7.44
N PRO A 52 -7.58 7.01 -6.83
CA PRO A 52 -8.82 7.56 -6.30
C PRO A 52 -8.57 8.67 -5.28
N ILE A 53 -9.36 9.72 -5.33
CA ILE A 53 -9.23 10.87 -4.41
C ILE A 53 -9.39 10.43 -2.96
N TYR A 54 -10.32 9.51 -2.69
CA TYR A 54 -10.51 8.94 -1.36
C TYR A 54 -9.22 8.32 -0.81
N ASP A 55 -8.58 7.48 -1.60
CA ASP A 55 -7.36 6.77 -1.21
C ASP A 55 -6.18 7.73 -1.01
N ILE A 56 -6.11 8.79 -1.83
CA ILE A 56 -5.13 9.87 -1.66
C ILE A 56 -5.32 10.55 -0.30
N ILE A 57 -6.56 10.89 0.07
CA ILE A 57 -6.87 11.53 1.36
C ILE A 57 -6.44 10.62 2.52
N ILE A 58 -6.79 9.32 2.46
CA ILE A 58 -6.36 8.34 3.46
C ILE A 58 -4.83 8.30 3.56
N ALA A 59 -4.12 8.20 2.44
CA ALA A 59 -2.66 8.13 2.41
C ALA A 59 -1.99 9.39 3.01
N LEU A 60 -2.54 10.59 2.74
CA LEU A 60 -2.05 11.85 3.28
C LEU A 60 -2.13 11.86 4.82
N TYR A 61 -3.29 11.51 5.38
CA TYR A 61 -3.48 11.47 6.82
C TYR A 61 -2.74 10.30 7.47
N ARG A 62 -2.67 9.15 6.82
CA ARG A 62 -1.88 8.00 7.32
C ARG A 62 -0.39 8.33 7.44
N LYS A 63 0.15 9.15 6.53
CA LYS A 63 1.55 9.59 6.59
C LYS A 63 1.90 10.26 7.91
N VAL A 64 0.98 10.98 8.51
CA VAL A 64 1.21 11.75 9.74
C VAL A 64 0.77 11.02 11.03
N THR A 65 0.16 9.84 10.93
CA THR A 65 -0.31 9.08 12.11
C THR A 65 0.80 8.74 13.08
N LYS A 66 2.03 8.49 12.59
CA LYS A 66 3.20 8.21 13.45
C LYS A 66 3.58 9.38 14.35
N THR A 67 3.36 10.62 13.86
CA THR A 67 3.65 11.84 14.60
C THR A 67 2.49 12.29 15.47
N THR A 68 1.26 12.17 14.94
CA THR A 68 0.05 12.65 15.64
C THR A 68 -0.51 11.62 16.62
N HIS A 69 -0.13 10.34 16.49
CA HIS A 69 -0.69 9.20 17.20
C HIS A 69 -2.22 9.05 17.08
N LYS A 70 -2.82 9.77 16.09
CA LYS A 70 -4.26 9.76 15.83
C LYS A 70 -4.55 9.01 14.53
N LYS A 71 -5.74 8.43 14.46
CA LYS A 71 -6.30 7.84 13.23
C LYS A 71 -7.32 8.81 12.65
N TYR A 72 -7.50 8.79 11.35
CA TYR A 72 -8.34 9.73 10.64
C TYR A 72 -9.24 9.00 9.64
N MET A 73 -10.39 9.58 9.34
CA MET A 73 -11.35 9.03 8.38
C MET A 73 -12.00 10.17 7.60
N PRO A 74 -12.04 10.10 6.27
CA PRO A 74 -12.86 10.99 5.46
C PRO A 74 -14.34 10.63 5.64
N VAL A 75 -15.16 11.64 5.81
CA VAL A 75 -16.62 11.52 5.91
C VAL A 75 -17.31 12.56 5.05
N MET A 76 -18.51 12.27 4.58
CA MET A 76 -19.35 13.26 3.91
C MET A 76 -20.11 14.09 4.95
N ASN A 77 -20.12 15.40 4.76
CA ASN A 77 -20.95 16.33 5.50
C ASN A 77 -21.82 17.07 4.46
N GLY A 78 -23.03 16.55 4.22
CA GLY A 78 -23.84 16.92 3.07
C GLY A 78 -23.09 16.62 1.77
N ARG A 79 -22.88 17.63 0.93
CA ARG A 79 -22.11 17.53 -0.33
C ARG A 79 -20.61 17.83 -0.17
N ASN A 80 -20.18 18.14 1.05
CA ASN A 80 -18.79 18.49 1.34
C ASN A 80 -18.03 17.32 1.97
N VAL A 81 -16.70 17.33 1.83
CA VAL A 81 -15.82 16.36 2.48
C VAL A 81 -15.29 16.94 3.77
N SER A 82 -15.40 16.17 4.83
CA SER A 82 -14.75 16.39 6.12
C SER A 82 -13.73 15.29 6.38
N VAL A 83 -12.73 15.56 7.21
CA VAL A 83 -11.87 14.51 7.76
C VAL A 83 -11.90 14.62 9.27
N VAL A 84 -12.34 13.55 9.91
CA VAL A 84 -12.51 13.46 11.36
C VAL A 84 -11.43 12.58 12.00
N THR A 85 -11.17 12.81 13.30
CA THR A 85 -10.34 11.90 14.09
C THR A 85 -11.14 10.64 14.41
N LYS A 86 -10.67 9.47 13.92
CA LYS A 86 -11.32 8.18 14.15
C LYS A 86 -11.16 7.72 15.60
N GLY A 87 -12.22 7.16 16.18
CA GLY A 87 -12.24 6.62 17.54
C GLY A 87 -12.59 7.64 18.62
N THR A 88 -13.07 8.84 18.25
CA THR A 88 -13.71 9.76 19.21
C THR A 88 -14.97 9.11 19.78
N SER A 89 -15.27 9.38 21.05
CA SER A 89 -16.46 8.81 21.70
C SER A 89 -17.75 9.27 21.00
N SER A 90 -18.67 8.35 20.81
CA SER A 90 -20.05 8.66 20.42
C SER A 90 -20.89 9.22 21.56
N GLY A 91 -20.42 9.06 22.82
CA GLY A 91 -21.21 9.33 24.02
C GLY A 91 -22.25 8.24 24.34
N VAL A 92 -22.33 7.19 23.52
CA VAL A 92 -23.33 6.13 23.68
C VAL A 92 -22.76 4.95 24.45
N THR A 93 -23.53 4.43 25.38
CA THR A 93 -23.31 3.12 26.04
C THR A 93 -24.54 2.25 25.82
N LEU A 94 -24.33 1.04 25.32
CA LEU A 94 -25.38 0.05 25.08
C LEU A 94 -25.36 -1.01 26.17
N TYR A 95 -26.53 -1.33 26.71
CA TYR A 95 -26.70 -2.27 27.81
C TYR A 95 -27.45 -3.52 27.34
N GLN A 96 -26.97 -4.68 27.78
CA GLN A 96 -27.70 -5.94 27.65
C GLN A 96 -29.07 -5.86 28.36
N GLY A 97 -30.12 -6.38 27.69
CA GLY A 97 -31.46 -6.39 28.25
C GLY A 97 -32.21 -5.06 28.22
N LYS A 98 -31.58 -3.98 27.72
CA LYS A 98 -32.19 -2.66 27.57
C LYS A 98 -32.16 -2.17 26.14
N ASP A 99 -30.97 -1.99 25.59
CA ASP A 99 -30.75 -1.36 24.29
C ASP A 99 -30.43 -2.40 23.21
N ILE A 100 -29.75 -3.50 23.60
CA ILE A 100 -29.23 -4.52 22.69
C ILE A 100 -30.31 -5.60 22.45
N THR A 101 -30.67 -5.78 21.19
CA THR A 101 -31.60 -6.83 20.75
C THR A 101 -30.88 -8.09 20.31
N SER A 102 -29.69 -7.97 19.71
CA SER A 102 -28.86 -9.10 19.31
C SER A 102 -27.37 -8.71 19.43
N ALA A 103 -26.53 -9.65 19.78
CA ALA A 103 -25.08 -9.45 19.84
C ALA A 103 -24.37 -10.73 19.41
N THR A 104 -23.45 -10.59 18.46
CA THR A 104 -22.61 -11.69 17.97
C THR A 104 -21.14 -11.36 18.20
N TYR A 105 -20.41 -12.34 18.70
CA TYR A 105 -18.97 -12.29 18.83
C TYR A 105 -18.36 -13.48 18.12
N GLN A 106 -17.35 -13.24 17.29
CA GLN A 106 -16.67 -14.26 16.53
C GLN A 106 -15.16 -14.04 16.58
N ASP A 107 -14.42 -15.11 16.86
CA ASP A 107 -12.98 -15.18 16.64
C ASP A 107 -12.72 -15.97 15.35
N THR A 108 -11.99 -15.40 14.39
CA THR A 108 -11.59 -16.10 13.19
C THR A 108 -10.06 -16.16 13.04
N THR A 109 -9.58 -17.30 12.59
CA THR A 109 -8.17 -17.56 12.27
C THR A 109 -7.86 -17.44 10.76
N ASP A 110 -8.82 -17.04 9.93
CA ASP A 110 -8.70 -17.03 8.47
C ASP A 110 -7.50 -16.24 7.95
N ASN A 111 -7.14 -15.16 8.64
CA ASN A 111 -6.03 -14.29 8.26
C ASN A 111 -4.87 -14.33 9.28
N ILE A 112 -4.80 -15.39 10.09
CA ILE A 112 -3.71 -15.49 11.07
C ILE A 112 -2.39 -15.79 10.36
N VAL A 113 -1.35 -15.05 10.73
CA VAL A 113 0.04 -15.34 10.37
C VAL A 113 0.84 -15.31 11.67
N ASP A 114 1.26 -16.47 12.14
CA ASP A 114 2.01 -16.61 13.38
C ASP A 114 3.48 -16.96 13.18
N ARG A 115 3.86 -17.28 11.94
CA ARG A 115 5.25 -17.49 11.53
C ARG A 115 5.52 -16.77 10.22
N VAL A 116 6.62 -16.02 10.15
CA VAL A 116 7.12 -15.42 8.91
C VAL A 116 8.54 -15.90 8.67
N LEU A 117 8.78 -16.61 7.58
CA LEU A 117 10.11 -16.98 7.11
C LEU A 117 10.72 -15.83 6.33
N ILE A 118 11.98 -15.52 6.56
CA ILE A 118 12.69 -14.44 5.88
C ILE A 118 13.68 -15.05 4.89
N PHE A 119 13.56 -14.69 3.62
CA PHE A 119 14.46 -15.09 2.54
C PHE A 119 15.16 -13.88 1.91
N ASN A 120 16.28 -14.12 1.24
CA ASN A 120 16.90 -13.13 0.37
C ASN A 120 16.38 -13.29 -1.08
N ASP A 121 16.85 -12.42 -1.99
CA ASP A 121 16.57 -12.43 -3.43
C ASP A 121 17.02 -13.68 -4.17
N LYS A 122 17.88 -14.51 -3.54
CA LYS A 122 18.37 -15.80 -4.04
C LYS A 122 17.70 -17.01 -3.37
N TYR A 123 16.53 -16.79 -2.73
CA TYR A 123 15.77 -17.81 -2.00
C TYR A 123 16.53 -18.50 -0.85
N LYS A 124 17.64 -17.93 -0.37
CA LYS A 124 18.32 -18.42 0.82
C LYS A 124 17.58 -17.92 2.07
N LYS A 125 17.21 -18.83 2.96
CA LYS A 125 16.59 -18.53 4.25
C LYS A 125 17.56 -17.74 5.14
N LEU A 126 17.11 -16.58 5.64
CA LEU A 126 17.87 -15.70 6.52
C LEU A 126 17.45 -15.82 7.98
N GLY A 127 16.24 -16.33 8.23
CA GLY A 127 15.71 -16.47 9.58
C GLY A 127 14.19 -16.64 9.59
N LYS A 128 13.62 -16.53 10.79
CA LYS A 128 12.17 -16.54 11.01
C LYS A 128 11.79 -15.63 12.17
N ILE A 129 10.54 -15.17 12.17
CA ILE A 129 9.87 -14.50 13.30
C ILE A 129 8.62 -15.31 13.61
N GLU A 130 8.34 -15.54 14.89
CA GLU A 130 7.22 -16.39 15.34
C GLU A 130 6.49 -15.78 16.53
N ASN A 131 5.18 -15.98 16.56
CA ASN A 131 4.35 -15.81 17.75
C ASN A 131 4.07 -17.18 18.36
N LYS A 132 4.92 -17.60 19.30
CA LYS A 132 4.84 -18.93 19.92
C LYS A 132 3.52 -19.18 20.65
N SER A 133 2.92 -18.14 21.24
CA SER A 133 1.63 -18.24 21.93
C SER A 133 0.48 -18.61 20.98
N ASN A 134 0.46 -17.99 19.80
CA ASN A 134 -0.55 -18.31 18.78
C ASN A 134 -0.31 -19.71 18.20
N ILE A 135 0.95 -20.04 17.90
CA ILE A 135 1.34 -21.38 17.40
C ILE A 135 0.90 -22.49 18.34
N SER A 136 1.06 -22.29 19.66
CA SER A 136 0.65 -23.27 20.66
C SER A 136 -0.86 -23.50 20.72
N LYS A 137 -1.67 -22.47 20.38
CA LYS A 137 -3.14 -22.53 20.46
C LYS A 137 -3.78 -22.99 19.16
N TYR A 138 -3.25 -22.55 18.02
CA TYR A 138 -3.93 -22.63 16.74
C TYR A 138 -3.15 -23.42 15.68
N GLY A 139 -1.92 -23.87 15.98
CA GLY A 139 -1.04 -24.46 15.00
C GLY A 139 -0.19 -23.44 14.27
N VAL A 140 0.48 -23.87 13.18
CA VAL A 140 1.40 -23.02 12.42
C VAL A 140 0.74 -22.47 11.16
N TYR A 141 0.54 -21.17 11.10
CA TYR A 141 0.12 -20.42 9.92
C TYR A 141 1.28 -19.58 9.42
N GLN A 142 1.87 -19.99 8.30
CA GLN A 142 3.15 -19.47 7.84
C GLN A 142 3.04 -18.59 6.62
N SER A 143 3.73 -17.44 6.65
CA SER A 143 3.96 -16.57 5.50
C SER A 143 5.46 -16.43 5.19
N VAL A 144 5.77 -15.80 4.07
CA VAL A 144 7.14 -15.58 3.61
C VAL A 144 7.37 -14.09 3.34
N TYR A 145 8.51 -13.58 3.81
CA TYR A 145 8.99 -12.25 3.51
C TYR A 145 10.33 -12.32 2.76
N THR A 146 10.39 -11.70 1.58
CA THR A 146 11.66 -11.55 0.85
C THR A 146 12.31 -10.22 1.20
N LYS A 147 13.56 -10.27 1.70
CA LYS A 147 14.29 -9.09 2.15
C LYS A 147 14.46 -8.07 1.03
N GLU A 148 14.03 -6.86 1.28
CA GLU A 148 14.23 -5.70 0.41
C GLU A 148 15.49 -4.91 0.79
N LYS A 149 16.14 -4.29 -0.22
CA LYS A 149 17.32 -3.45 -0.01
C LYS A 149 16.96 -2.20 0.79
N GLY A 150 17.68 -1.95 1.89
CA GLY A 150 17.48 -0.78 2.75
C GLY A 150 16.32 -0.89 3.75
N VAL A 151 15.72 -2.09 3.88
CA VAL A 151 14.67 -2.37 4.86
C VAL A 151 15.20 -3.34 5.91
N ASN A 152 14.90 -3.08 7.18
CA ASN A 152 15.19 -4.03 8.25
C ASN A 152 14.24 -5.23 8.12
N ALA A 153 14.78 -6.38 7.70
CA ALA A 153 13.99 -7.55 7.39
C ALA A 153 13.23 -8.12 8.61
N LYS A 154 13.80 -8.02 9.82
CA LYS A 154 13.12 -8.49 11.03
C LYS A 154 11.91 -7.62 11.38
N THR A 155 12.05 -6.29 11.27
CA THR A 155 10.96 -5.35 11.53
C THR A 155 9.85 -5.50 10.49
N ALA A 156 10.20 -5.66 9.21
CA ALA A 156 9.22 -5.88 8.15
C ALA A 156 8.49 -7.22 8.30
N ALA A 157 9.21 -8.30 8.59
CA ALA A 157 8.61 -9.60 8.85
C ALA A 157 7.72 -9.60 10.10
N LYS A 158 8.12 -8.88 11.17
CA LYS A 158 7.28 -8.73 12.37
C LYS A 158 5.95 -8.02 12.08
N ALA A 159 5.94 -7.09 11.16
CA ALA A 159 4.72 -6.37 10.75
C ALA A 159 3.72 -7.24 9.96
N LEU A 160 4.17 -8.39 9.44
CA LEU A 160 3.32 -9.37 8.77
C LEU A 160 2.69 -10.39 9.73
N LEU A 161 3.14 -10.44 10.98
CA LEU A 161 2.47 -11.28 11.99
C LEU A 161 1.10 -10.68 12.29
N THR A 162 0.07 -11.47 12.08
CA THR A 162 -1.33 -11.12 12.41
C THR A 162 -1.82 -12.04 13.54
N GLY A 163 -2.69 -11.52 14.39
CA GLY A 163 -3.35 -12.32 15.41
C GLY A 163 -4.69 -12.88 14.92
N VAL A 164 -5.40 -13.53 15.83
CA VAL A 164 -6.82 -13.87 15.65
C VAL A 164 -7.58 -12.56 15.42
N THR A 165 -8.37 -12.54 14.35
CA THR A 165 -9.28 -11.44 14.09
C THR A 165 -10.51 -11.62 14.98
N LYS A 166 -10.81 -10.60 15.75
CA LYS A 166 -11.98 -10.55 16.61
C LYS A 166 -13.02 -9.66 15.97
N GLU A 167 -14.13 -10.23 15.62
CA GLU A 167 -15.26 -9.53 15.03
C GLU A 167 -16.45 -9.55 16.01
N ALA A 168 -17.14 -8.46 16.06
CA ALA A 168 -18.36 -8.35 16.85
C ALA A 168 -19.38 -7.54 16.07
N SER A 169 -20.64 -7.92 16.19
CA SER A 169 -21.75 -7.13 15.68
C SER A 169 -22.84 -7.03 16.74
N ILE A 170 -23.54 -5.90 16.72
CA ILE A 170 -24.64 -5.61 17.63
C ILE A 170 -25.81 -5.07 16.85
N GLU A 171 -27.00 -5.59 17.12
CA GLU A 171 -28.27 -4.97 16.79
C GLU A 171 -28.85 -4.35 18.04
N ALA A 172 -29.31 -3.12 17.95
CA ALA A 172 -29.77 -2.36 19.09
C ALA A 172 -30.84 -1.32 18.72
N LEU A 173 -31.49 -0.77 19.72
CA LEU A 173 -32.30 0.44 19.58
C LEU A 173 -31.43 1.57 19.02
N GLY A 174 -31.97 2.31 18.08
CA GLY A 174 -31.18 3.29 17.30
C GLY A 174 -30.74 4.50 18.11
N ASN A 175 -29.50 4.89 17.89
CA ASN A 175 -28.95 6.17 18.35
C ASN A 175 -28.12 6.80 17.25
N ILE A 176 -28.53 7.95 16.74
CA ILE A 176 -27.89 8.65 15.60
C ILE A 176 -26.44 9.09 15.88
N ALA A 177 -25.98 9.07 17.13
CA ALA A 177 -24.60 9.38 17.47
C ALA A 177 -23.66 8.18 17.28
N ALA A 178 -24.21 6.95 17.17
CA ALA A 178 -23.45 5.72 17.01
C ALA A 178 -23.13 5.46 15.51
N VAL A 179 -22.17 6.19 14.96
CA VAL A 179 -21.78 6.13 13.55
C VAL A 179 -20.35 5.63 13.36
N SER A 180 -20.06 5.08 12.20
CA SER A 180 -18.74 4.59 11.79
C SER A 180 -17.64 5.62 12.06
N GLY A 181 -16.50 5.13 12.51
CA GLY A 181 -15.36 5.95 12.86
C GLY A 181 -15.38 6.49 14.29
N LYS A 182 -16.49 6.39 15.01
CA LYS A 182 -16.56 6.69 16.43
C LYS A 182 -16.31 5.44 17.30
N SER A 183 -16.18 5.64 18.59
CA SER A 183 -16.16 4.56 19.58
C SER A 183 -17.44 4.56 20.40
N ILE A 184 -17.81 3.38 20.87
CA ILE A 184 -19.00 3.10 21.68
C ILE A 184 -18.62 2.25 22.87
N ASN A 185 -19.29 2.40 23.99
CA ASN A 185 -19.16 1.51 25.13
C ASN A 185 -20.29 0.46 25.09
N ILE A 186 -19.96 -0.78 25.44
CA ILE A 186 -20.89 -1.90 25.47
C ILE A 186 -20.80 -2.59 26.82
N GLN A 187 -21.95 -2.98 27.33
CA GLN A 187 -22.12 -3.71 28.57
C GLN A 187 -23.01 -4.94 28.29
N ASN A 188 -22.38 -5.96 27.68
CA ASN A 188 -23.04 -7.24 27.37
C ASN A 188 -22.12 -8.40 27.79
N SER A 189 -22.29 -8.86 29.03
CA SER A 189 -21.50 -9.96 29.59
C SER A 189 -21.83 -11.31 28.99
N ALA A 190 -23.08 -11.55 28.56
CA ALA A 190 -23.50 -12.80 27.95
C ALA A 190 -22.80 -13.06 26.61
N ALA A 191 -22.64 -12.02 25.79
CA ALA A 191 -21.89 -12.09 24.53
C ALA A 191 -20.37 -11.82 24.71
N LYS A 192 -19.87 -11.69 25.96
CA LYS A 192 -18.47 -11.32 26.26
C LYS A 192 -18.04 -10.00 25.63
N LEU A 193 -18.97 -9.08 25.41
CA LEU A 193 -18.75 -7.76 24.84
C LEU A 193 -18.89 -6.70 25.93
N THR A 194 -17.80 -6.44 26.67
CA THR A 194 -17.79 -5.43 27.70
C THR A 194 -16.59 -4.50 27.51
N GLY A 195 -16.86 -3.19 27.50
CA GLY A 195 -15.85 -2.14 27.37
C GLY A 195 -16.02 -1.28 26.14
N LYS A 196 -14.91 -0.65 25.70
CA LYS A 196 -14.86 0.26 24.57
C LYS A 196 -14.59 -0.46 23.26
N TYR A 197 -15.39 -0.18 22.25
CA TYR A 197 -15.26 -0.71 20.88
C TYR A 197 -15.25 0.43 19.88
N TYR A 198 -14.74 0.16 18.68
CA TYR A 198 -14.72 1.09 17.56
C TYR A 198 -15.72 0.63 16.50
N ILE A 199 -16.63 1.52 16.10
CA ILE A 199 -17.62 1.26 15.09
C ILE A 199 -16.94 1.29 13.73
N THR A 200 -16.93 0.16 13.03
CA THR A 200 -16.35 -0.01 11.69
C THR A 200 -17.38 0.19 10.60
N SER A 201 -18.63 -0.22 10.87
CA SER A 201 -19.77 -0.03 9.98
C SER A 201 -21.03 0.20 10.81
N ASP A 202 -21.92 1.02 10.31
CA ASP A 202 -23.24 1.28 10.90
C ASP A 202 -24.33 1.22 9.84
N THR A 203 -25.48 0.70 10.23
CA THR A 203 -26.72 0.76 9.45
C THR A 203 -27.83 1.21 10.39
N HIS A 204 -28.53 2.28 10.03
CA HIS A 204 -29.66 2.81 10.77
C HIS A 204 -30.94 2.58 9.97
N LYS A 205 -31.92 1.93 10.60
CA LYS A 205 -33.22 1.64 9.98
C LYS A 205 -34.33 2.38 10.76
N PHE A 206 -35.13 3.14 10.03
CA PHE A 206 -36.29 3.85 10.55
C PHE A 206 -37.54 3.25 9.90
N GLU A 207 -38.32 2.52 10.67
CA GLU A 207 -39.49 1.80 10.19
C GLU A 207 -40.58 1.79 11.26
N ASN A 208 -41.83 2.07 10.85
CA ASN A 208 -43.00 2.07 11.72
C ASN A 208 -42.79 2.86 13.04
N GLY A 209 -42.17 4.04 12.95
CA GLY A 209 -41.90 4.88 14.12
C GLY A 209 -40.79 4.38 15.03
N THR A 210 -40.15 3.27 14.70
CA THR A 210 -39.03 2.71 15.46
C THR A 210 -37.71 2.94 14.75
N HIS A 211 -36.70 3.35 15.50
CA HIS A 211 -35.34 3.46 15.04
C HIS A 211 -34.50 2.30 15.59
N THR A 212 -33.92 1.50 14.72
CA THR A 212 -32.99 0.42 15.05
C THR A 212 -31.66 0.65 14.38
N MET A 213 -30.60 0.05 14.90
CA MET A 213 -29.26 0.11 14.31
C MET A 213 -28.58 -1.24 14.36
N SER A 214 -27.75 -1.50 13.34
CA SER A 214 -26.81 -2.63 13.27
C SER A 214 -25.40 -2.08 13.18
N LEU A 215 -24.53 -2.49 14.09
CA LEU A 215 -23.16 -1.99 14.22
C LEU A 215 -22.16 -3.15 14.07
N SER A 216 -21.20 -2.99 13.17
CA SER A 216 -19.99 -3.83 13.18
C SER A 216 -18.92 -3.17 14.03
N LEU A 217 -18.24 -3.95 14.84
CA LEU A 217 -17.37 -3.47 15.90
C LEU A 217 -15.97 -4.06 15.80
N SER A 218 -14.97 -3.26 16.14
CA SER A 218 -13.59 -3.69 16.27
C SER A 218 -13.03 -3.34 17.65
N TYR A 219 -12.16 -4.18 18.17
CA TYR A 219 -11.39 -3.92 19.39
C TYR A 219 -10.26 -2.93 19.17
N VAL A 220 -9.83 -2.76 17.94
CA VAL A 220 -8.67 -1.94 17.57
C VAL A 220 -9.09 -0.81 16.67
N ASN A 221 -8.64 0.41 17.01
CA ASN A 221 -8.81 1.54 16.09
C ASN A 221 -7.78 1.44 14.96
N THR A 222 -8.20 0.92 13.82
CA THR A 222 -7.39 0.81 12.61
C THR A 222 -7.67 1.95 11.65
N MET A 223 -6.76 2.21 10.73
CA MET A 223 -6.93 3.14 9.63
C MET A 223 -6.72 2.38 8.31
N GLU A 224 -7.54 2.67 7.32
CA GLU A 224 -7.43 2.07 5.99
C GLU A 224 -6.07 2.34 5.34
N GLU A 225 -5.70 1.54 4.34
CA GLU A 225 -4.38 1.64 3.75
C GLU A 225 -4.20 2.86 2.86
N GLY A 226 -5.16 3.27 2.09
CA GLY A 226 -5.07 4.41 1.19
C GLY A 226 -4.16 4.15 -0.03
N ALA A 227 -3.98 5.17 -0.86
CA ALA A 227 -3.22 5.08 -2.10
C ALA A 227 -1.73 4.84 -1.89
N ASP A 228 -1.14 4.05 -2.76
CA ASP A 228 0.30 3.95 -2.91
C ASP A 228 0.88 5.26 -3.47
N THR A 229 2.05 5.65 -2.95
CA THR A 229 2.78 6.79 -3.48
C THR A 229 3.94 6.31 -4.36
N GLU A 230 4.29 7.07 -5.41
CA GLU A 230 5.46 6.75 -6.23
C GLU A 230 6.78 6.78 -5.42
N SER A 231 6.81 7.37 -4.23
CA SER A 231 7.96 7.34 -3.33
C SER A 231 8.01 6.07 -2.48
N THR A 232 6.89 5.37 -2.27
CA THR A 232 6.83 4.03 -1.68
C THR A 232 6.98 2.93 -2.73
N LYS A 233 6.51 3.17 -3.93
CA LYS A 233 7.15 2.65 -5.11
C LYS A 233 8.48 3.44 -5.25
N LYS A 234 9.55 3.09 -4.47
CA LYS A 234 10.81 2.99 -5.16
C LYS A 234 10.43 2.20 -6.38
N SER A 235 10.28 2.93 -7.49
CA SER A 235 10.13 2.28 -8.74
C SER A 235 11.11 1.11 -8.68
N SER A 236 10.64 -0.13 -8.54
CA SER A 236 10.97 -0.97 -9.61
C SER A 236 10.58 -0.09 -10.81
N LYS A 237 11.48 0.79 -11.27
CA LYS A 237 11.81 0.75 -12.62
C LYS A 237 12.06 -0.75 -12.81
N ASN A 238 11.02 -1.44 -13.16
CA ASN A 238 11.04 -2.15 -14.38
C ASN A 238 11.36 -1.04 -15.43
N SER A 239 12.58 -0.47 -15.37
CA SER A 239 13.46 -0.85 -16.43
C SER A 239 13.21 -2.35 -16.45
N SER A 240 12.30 -2.77 -17.38
CA SER A 240 12.56 -4.00 -18.08
C SER A 240 14.08 -3.90 -18.24
N LYS A 241 14.85 -4.53 -17.32
CA LYS A 241 16.13 -5.04 -17.67
C LYS A 241 15.69 -5.98 -18.75
N LYS A 242 15.58 -5.44 -19.98
CA LYS A 242 15.61 -6.23 -21.19
C LYS A 242 16.81 -7.06 -20.89
N ASN A 243 16.57 -8.34 -20.50
CA ASN A 243 17.62 -9.24 -20.09
C ASN A 243 18.67 -9.08 -21.15
N LYS A 244 19.77 -8.38 -20.80
CA LYS A 244 20.81 -8.10 -21.77
C LYS A 244 21.21 -9.47 -22.27
N PRO A 245 21.13 -9.76 -23.57
CA PRO A 245 21.45 -11.08 -24.05
C PRO A 245 22.87 -11.43 -23.66
N LYS A 246 23.07 -12.67 -23.20
CA LYS A 246 24.44 -13.19 -22.95
C LYS A 246 25.24 -13.19 -24.23
N ILE A 247 26.54 -12.92 -24.13
CA ILE A 247 27.48 -12.95 -25.26
C ILE A 247 27.75 -14.41 -25.63
N ILE A 248 26.85 -15.02 -26.39
CA ILE A 248 27.03 -16.34 -26.98
C ILE A 248 27.48 -16.19 -28.45
N ASN A 249 28.32 -17.11 -28.93
CA ASN A 249 28.91 -17.00 -30.30
C ASN A 249 27.89 -16.97 -31.41
N ALA A 250 26.73 -17.62 -31.26
CA ALA A 250 25.63 -17.62 -32.24
C ALA A 250 24.75 -16.36 -32.19
N ALA A 251 24.87 -15.51 -31.15
CA ALA A 251 24.03 -14.32 -31.01
C ALA A 251 24.28 -13.33 -32.15
N LYS A 252 23.19 -12.70 -32.66
CA LYS A 252 23.29 -11.57 -33.59
C LYS A 252 23.99 -10.38 -32.92
N ALA A 253 24.89 -9.73 -33.68
CA ALA A 253 25.62 -8.57 -33.23
C ALA A 253 25.59 -7.48 -34.32
N TYR A 254 25.53 -6.25 -33.88
CA TYR A 254 25.50 -5.06 -34.74
C TYR A 254 26.74 -4.20 -34.49
N TYR A 255 27.39 -3.75 -35.52
CA TYR A 255 28.60 -2.93 -35.39
C TYR A 255 28.65 -1.83 -36.44
N PHE A 256 29.47 -0.84 -36.20
CA PHE A 256 29.81 0.24 -37.15
C PHE A 256 31.26 0.11 -37.55
N GLU A 257 31.58 0.24 -38.84
CA GLU A 257 32.94 0.06 -39.35
C GLU A 257 33.99 0.99 -38.70
N SER A 258 33.55 2.22 -38.42
CA SER A 258 34.37 3.22 -37.75
C SER A 258 34.37 3.07 -36.24
N GLY A 259 33.51 2.18 -35.66
CA GLY A 259 33.35 2.00 -34.25
C GLY A 259 34.34 1.01 -33.62
N THR A 260 34.37 0.98 -32.29
CA THR A 260 35.17 0.05 -31.47
C THR A 260 34.30 -0.91 -30.63
N VAL A 261 32.99 -0.82 -30.73
CA VAL A 261 32.01 -1.60 -29.92
C VAL A 261 31.01 -2.30 -30.81
N PHE A 262 30.56 -3.48 -30.39
CA PHE A 262 29.44 -4.17 -31.02
C PHE A 262 28.23 -4.25 -30.07
N HIS A 263 27.02 -4.27 -30.62
CA HIS A 263 25.77 -4.13 -29.91
C HIS A 263 24.87 -5.36 -30.12
N SER A 264 23.94 -5.60 -29.19
CA SER A 264 22.91 -6.66 -29.33
C SER A 264 21.68 -6.19 -30.12
N SER A 265 21.54 -4.89 -30.37
CA SER A 265 20.41 -4.30 -31.10
C SER A 265 20.84 -3.03 -31.82
N LYS A 266 20.26 -2.80 -33.02
CA LYS A 266 20.40 -1.53 -33.77
C LYS A 266 19.84 -0.32 -32.99
N SER A 267 18.89 -0.54 -32.10
CA SER A 267 18.24 0.48 -31.27
C SER A 267 18.94 0.73 -29.91
N CYS A 268 20.15 0.22 -29.70
CA CYS A 268 20.91 0.51 -28.49
C CYS A 268 21.11 2.03 -28.32
N SER A 269 20.90 2.54 -27.10
CA SER A 269 21.05 3.97 -26.82
C SER A 269 22.44 4.54 -27.18
N ALA A 270 23.47 3.69 -27.20
CA ALA A 270 24.82 4.07 -27.65
C ALA A 270 24.93 4.19 -29.18
N CYS A 271 23.94 3.77 -29.96
CA CYS A 271 23.91 3.87 -31.41
C CYS A 271 23.17 5.12 -31.92
N LYS A 272 22.48 5.87 -31.06
CA LYS A 272 21.62 7.01 -31.48
C LYS A 272 22.32 8.10 -32.27
N ASN A 273 23.61 8.30 -32.05
CA ASN A 273 24.40 9.35 -32.70
C ASN A 273 25.35 8.81 -33.78
N ALA A 274 25.17 7.58 -34.25
CA ALA A 274 26.03 7.02 -35.28
C ALA A 274 25.66 7.57 -36.67
N LYS A 275 26.66 8.17 -37.35
CA LYS A 275 26.53 8.76 -38.67
C LYS A 275 26.41 7.69 -39.82
N THR A 276 26.68 6.42 -39.52
CA THR A 276 26.70 5.31 -40.53
C THR A 276 25.70 4.25 -40.12
N LYS A 277 25.23 3.44 -41.12
CA LYS A 277 24.31 2.31 -40.88
C LYS A 277 25.04 1.16 -40.18
N ALA A 278 24.39 0.59 -39.15
CA ALA A 278 24.94 -0.56 -38.44
C ALA A 278 24.92 -1.80 -39.33
N LYS A 279 26.05 -2.49 -39.42
CA LYS A 279 26.17 -3.81 -40.10
C LYS A 279 25.81 -4.93 -39.13
N GLU A 280 25.10 -5.95 -39.62
CA GLU A 280 24.68 -7.13 -38.87
C GLU A 280 25.65 -8.29 -39.07
N THR A 281 25.96 -9.02 -38.00
CA THR A 281 26.84 -10.20 -38.03
C THR A 281 26.55 -11.06 -36.78
N THR A 282 27.35 -12.12 -36.56
CA THR A 282 27.32 -12.90 -35.31
C THR A 282 28.44 -12.50 -34.36
N VAL A 283 28.25 -12.76 -33.07
CA VAL A 283 29.32 -12.54 -32.06
C VAL A 283 30.60 -13.29 -32.40
N ALA A 284 30.49 -14.54 -32.93
CA ALA A 284 31.64 -15.34 -33.38
C ALA A 284 32.46 -14.63 -34.46
N LYS A 285 31.80 -14.11 -35.49
CA LYS A 285 32.47 -13.40 -36.60
C LYS A 285 33.11 -12.11 -36.16
N ILE A 286 32.41 -11.30 -35.32
CA ILE A 286 32.94 -10.01 -34.87
C ILE A 286 34.12 -10.16 -33.89
N LYS A 287 34.15 -11.21 -33.07
CA LYS A 287 35.31 -11.53 -32.20
C LYS A 287 36.57 -11.90 -32.98
N LYS A 288 36.44 -12.40 -34.20
CA LYS A 288 37.56 -12.74 -35.09
C LYS A 288 38.12 -11.50 -35.83
N MET A 289 37.35 -10.40 -35.87
CA MET A 289 37.82 -9.17 -36.51
C MET A 289 38.95 -8.50 -35.72
N LYS A 290 40.11 -8.39 -36.31
CA LYS A 290 41.30 -7.81 -35.69
C LYS A 290 41.66 -6.46 -36.37
N LYS A 291 42.35 -5.61 -35.62
CA LYS A 291 43.03 -4.42 -36.13
C LYS A 291 44.34 -4.86 -36.82
N THR A 292 44.96 -3.94 -37.56
CA THR A 292 46.27 -4.14 -38.20
C THR A 292 47.37 -4.60 -37.22
N ASN A 293 47.25 -4.25 -35.95
CA ASN A 293 48.18 -4.65 -34.88
C ASN A 293 47.79 -5.99 -34.18
N GLY A 294 46.92 -6.81 -34.73
CA GLY A 294 46.52 -8.11 -34.19
C GLY A 294 45.56 -8.07 -33.02
N LYS A 295 45.30 -6.93 -32.39
CA LYS A 295 44.34 -6.79 -31.28
C LYS A 295 42.90 -6.86 -31.77
N ARG A 296 41.94 -7.33 -30.92
CA ARG A 296 40.51 -7.33 -31.24
C ARG A 296 40.01 -5.95 -31.62
N LYS A 297 39.29 -5.86 -32.77
CA LYS A 297 38.78 -4.55 -33.27
C LYS A 297 37.60 -4.05 -32.43
N TYR A 298 36.70 -4.96 -31.96
CA TYR A 298 35.45 -4.59 -31.30
C TYR A 298 35.35 -5.18 -29.91
N LYS A 299 34.84 -4.40 -28.95
CA LYS A 299 34.44 -4.84 -27.59
C LYS A 299 32.92 -4.88 -27.48
N ALA A 300 32.37 -5.68 -26.59
CA ALA A 300 30.93 -5.71 -26.34
C ALA A 300 30.49 -4.40 -25.64
N CYS A 301 29.37 -3.86 -26.08
CA CYS A 301 28.79 -2.66 -25.48
C CYS A 301 28.21 -2.99 -24.10
N SER A 302 28.69 -2.36 -23.05
CA SER A 302 28.22 -2.54 -21.67
C SER A 302 26.75 -2.12 -21.42
N LYS A 303 26.17 -1.29 -22.33
CA LYS A 303 24.77 -0.85 -22.23
C LYS A 303 23.76 -1.91 -22.71
N CYS A 304 24.13 -2.80 -23.63
CA CYS A 304 23.20 -3.74 -24.25
C CYS A 304 23.64 -5.21 -24.21
N TRP A 305 24.81 -5.55 -23.74
CA TRP A 305 25.24 -6.91 -23.45
C TRP A 305 25.38 -7.12 -21.93
N SER A 306 25.04 -8.32 -21.43
CA SER A 306 25.43 -8.75 -20.09
C SER A 306 26.92 -9.16 -20.12
N GLN A 307 27.68 -8.63 -19.21
CA GLN A 307 29.05 -9.13 -18.96
C GLN A 307 28.97 -10.41 -18.15
#